data_3a840647bcacff9103030b929c49caf3
#
_entry.id   3a840647bcacff9103030b929c49caf3
#
_cell.length_a   1.000
_cell.length_b   1.000
_cell.length_c   1.000
_cell.angle_alpha   90.00
_cell.angle_beta   90.00
_cell.angle_gamma   90.00
#
_symmetry.space_group_name_H-M   'P 1'
#
loop_
_entity.id
_entity.type
_entity.pdbx_description
1 polymer ?
#
loop_
_entity_poly.entity_id
_entity_poly.type
_entity_poly.pdbx_seq_one_letter_code
_entity_poly.pdbx_strand_id
1 'polypeptide(L)'
;MEWITNLLQHYPELAIFITLALGFWIGKFKIKKFTLGTVTSVLLVGVLIGQLKIDISGPLKSVFFLMFLFAVGYSVGPQFFRGLKKEGLPQMLFAAVMCVFCLIAPFLLAKLMGYNAGEAAGLLAGSQTMSAVLGVAEDTIGQMNISDTDKSAMVNVMPVAYAVTYIFGTAGSAWLVSDIGPRLLGGLDYVKKACKELEAKMGNNDESEQPGFMPAARPVTFRAYKISNEWFKEGKSVKQLEEYLDQLGRHLFVERVRINNVLTDVKPDLVLHTGNEVVLSGRREFVIGEENWIGDEVNDIELLDFPAETLPVLVIHKEYVGKKICYLRNQSFMHGVSVKSIRRAGINIPVLAATVIDSGDMLELVGMKSEVNKAATTLGYPDRPTNQTDLIFVGIGIFLGGILGSLAIHFGGVPISLSTSGGALIAGLVFGWLRSKHPTFGRIPEPSVWILNNLGLNMFIAVVGITAGPSFVTGLKEVGISLFIIGALATSIPLIIGILMGRYVFKFHPAITLGCTAGSRTTTAALGAVEDAVGSETPALGYTVTYAVGNTLLILSLIHISEPTSRSYISY
;
A
#
# COMPACT_ATOMS: atom_id res chain seq x y z
N MET A 1 3.09 -31.75 29.51
CA MET A 1 2.87 -30.28 29.39
C MET A 1 3.97 -29.49 30.10
N GLU A 2 4.39 -29.89 31.29
CA GLU A 2 5.48 -29.20 32.05
C GLU A 2 6.78 -29.05 31.28
N TRP A 3 7.21 -30.07 30.50
CA TRP A 3 8.42 -29.96 29.70
C TRP A 3 8.35 -28.82 28.65
N ILE A 4 7.21 -28.66 27.95
CA ILE A 4 7.05 -27.58 26.96
C ILE A 4 7.04 -26.21 27.66
N THR A 5 6.37 -26.11 28.82
CA THR A 5 6.33 -24.87 29.62
C THR A 5 7.75 -24.48 30.05
N ASN A 6 8.50 -25.41 30.63
CA ASN A 6 9.88 -25.17 31.06
C ASN A 6 10.78 -24.81 29.88
N LEU A 7 10.61 -25.46 28.70
CA LEU A 7 11.34 -25.14 27.48
C LEU A 7 11.09 -23.70 27.03
N LEU A 8 9.82 -23.27 26.95
CA LEU A 8 9.44 -21.94 26.50
C LEU A 8 9.81 -20.82 27.50
N GLN A 9 9.82 -21.14 28.79
CA GLN A 9 10.30 -20.23 29.83
C GLN A 9 11.81 -20.07 29.79
N HIS A 10 12.55 -21.14 29.48
CA HIS A 10 14.00 -21.10 29.39
C HIS A 10 14.51 -20.49 28.08
N TYR A 11 13.75 -20.65 26.99
CA TYR A 11 14.03 -20.11 25.65
C TYR A 11 12.87 -19.25 25.14
N PRO A 12 12.73 -18.00 25.64
CA PRO A 12 11.61 -17.10 25.30
C PRO A 12 11.47 -16.82 23.80
N GLU A 13 12.59 -16.85 23.06
CA GLU A 13 12.60 -16.69 21.61
C GLU A 13 11.77 -17.76 20.89
N LEU A 14 11.72 -18.98 21.38
CA LEU A 14 10.88 -20.05 20.79
C LEU A 14 9.40 -19.73 20.98
N ALA A 15 9.03 -19.12 22.10
CA ALA A 15 7.66 -18.67 22.34
C ALA A 15 7.22 -17.60 21.31
N ILE A 16 8.13 -16.70 20.93
CA ILE A 16 7.84 -15.68 19.90
C ILE A 16 7.60 -16.35 18.55
N PHE A 17 8.47 -17.27 18.12
CA PHE A 17 8.32 -17.94 16.83
C PHE A 17 7.07 -18.82 16.74
N ILE A 18 6.74 -19.57 17.78
CA ILE A 18 5.50 -20.37 17.76
C ILE A 18 4.26 -19.49 17.78
N THR A 19 4.30 -18.35 18.51
CA THR A 19 3.23 -17.33 18.49
C THR A 19 3.03 -16.80 17.09
N LEU A 20 4.13 -16.46 16.40
CA LEU A 20 4.10 -15.97 15.03
C LEU A 20 3.48 -17.02 14.08
N ALA A 21 3.98 -18.27 14.12
CA ALA A 21 3.52 -19.34 13.24
C ALA A 21 2.03 -19.62 13.39
N LEU A 22 1.55 -19.82 14.63
CA LEU A 22 0.15 -20.07 14.92
C LEU A 22 -0.72 -18.84 14.62
N GLY A 23 -0.24 -17.64 14.94
CA GLY A 23 -0.97 -16.40 14.67
C GLY A 23 -1.16 -16.15 13.18
N PHE A 24 -0.13 -16.37 12.35
CA PHE A 24 -0.27 -16.29 10.89
C PHE A 24 -1.17 -17.37 10.32
N TRP A 25 -1.11 -18.58 10.87
CA TRP A 25 -1.98 -19.66 10.44
C TRP A 25 -3.46 -19.35 10.74
N ILE A 26 -3.78 -18.95 11.97
CA ILE A 26 -5.13 -18.56 12.39
C ILE A 26 -5.62 -17.31 11.63
N GLY A 27 -4.75 -16.31 11.43
CA GLY A 27 -5.10 -15.09 10.74
C GLY A 27 -5.49 -15.23 9.27
N LYS A 28 -5.15 -16.38 8.64
CA LYS A 28 -5.55 -16.70 7.27
C LYS A 28 -6.98 -17.25 7.16
N PHE A 29 -7.58 -17.71 8.27
CA PHE A 29 -8.94 -18.25 8.22
C PHE A 29 -9.96 -17.14 7.92
N LYS A 30 -10.76 -17.39 6.88
CA LYS A 30 -11.88 -16.52 6.49
C LYS A 30 -13.18 -17.13 7.02
N ILE A 31 -13.93 -16.40 7.82
CA ILE A 31 -15.26 -16.76 8.25
C ILE A 31 -16.25 -15.86 7.49
N LYS A 32 -16.86 -16.42 6.43
CA LYS A 32 -17.67 -15.64 5.47
C LYS A 32 -16.85 -14.51 4.83
N LYS A 33 -17.24 -13.24 5.07
CA LYS A 33 -16.53 -12.04 4.55
C LYS A 33 -15.54 -11.44 5.57
N PHE A 34 -15.39 -12.02 6.75
CA PHE A 34 -14.55 -11.50 7.83
C PHE A 34 -13.28 -12.34 7.98
N THR A 35 -12.15 -11.66 8.12
CA THR A 35 -10.86 -12.23 8.55
C THR A 35 -10.42 -11.53 9.82
N LEU A 36 -9.96 -12.27 10.81
CA LEU A 36 -9.42 -11.71 12.04
C LEU A 36 -8.14 -10.88 11.79
N GLY A 37 -7.44 -11.21 10.71
CA GLY A 37 -6.17 -10.60 10.33
C GLY A 37 -4.98 -11.18 11.12
N THR A 38 -3.79 -11.09 10.53
CA THR A 38 -2.57 -11.68 11.12
C THR A 38 -2.17 -11.03 12.43
N VAL A 39 -2.23 -9.70 12.51
CA VAL A 39 -1.80 -8.92 13.69
C VAL A 39 -2.63 -9.27 14.93
N THR A 40 -3.96 -9.25 14.80
CA THR A 40 -4.85 -9.61 15.91
C THR A 40 -4.70 -11.08 16.32
N SER A 41 -4.55 -11.98 15.34
CA SER A 41 -4.36 -13.40 15.62
C SER A 41 -3.04 -13.66 16.33
N VAL A 42 -1.95 -13.01 15.92
CA VAL A 42 -0.65 -13.09 16.60
C VAL A 42 -0.76 -12.56 18.04
N LEU A 43 -1.44 -11.44 18.25
CA LEU A 43 -1.68 -10.92 19.60
C LEU A 43 -2.42 -11.93 20.48
N LEU A 44 -3.54 -12.48 20.00
CA LEU A 44 -4.36 -13.41 20.78
C LEU A 44 -3.61 -14.72 21.09
N VAL A 45 -2.88 -15.25 20.13
CA VAL A 45 -2.00 -16.43 20.35
C VAL A 45 -0.90 -16.07 21.34
N GLY A 46 -0.31 -14.88 21.25
CA GLY A 46 0.67 -14.36 22.23
C GLY A 46 0.09 -14.31 23.64
N VAL A 47 -1.13 -13.80 23.78
CA VAL A 47 -1.86 -13.77 25.07
C VAL A 47 -2.06 -15.18 25.63
N LEU A 48 -2.41 -16.15 24.80
CA LEU A 48 -2.58 -17.55 25.23
C LEU A 48 -1.26 -18.17 25.71
N ILE A 49 -0.18 -17.97 24.94
CA ILE A 49 1.16 -18.46 25.30
C ILE A 49 1.70 -17.73 26.52
N GLY A 50 1.40 -16.44 26.67
CA GLY A 50 1.78 -15.61 27.80
C GLY A 50 1.20 -16.08 29.15
N GLN A 51 0.10 -16.88 29.15
CA GLN A 51 -0.40 -17.51 30.38
C GLN A 51 0.66 -18.41 31.03
N LEU A 52 1.66 -18.85 30.27
CA LEU A 52 2.80 -19.61 30.78
C LEU A 52 3.82 -18.75 31.54
N LYS A 53 3.58 -17.44 31.72
CA LYS A 53 4.43 -16.47 32.44
C LYS A 53 5.88 -16.46 31.92
N ILE A 54 6.01 -16.24 30.63
CA ILE A 54 7.30 -16.13 29.92
C ILE A 54 7.77 -14.70 29.98
N ASP A 55 8.98 -14.47 30.45
CA ASP A 55 9.61 -13.15 30.47
C ASP A 55 10.45 -12.91 29.22
N ILE A 56 10.20 -11.80 28.53
CA ILE A 56 10.89 -11.44 27.26
C ILE A 56 11.60 -10.12 27.44
N SER A 57 12.87 -10.06 27.02
CA SER A 57 13.70 -8.87 27.16
C SER A 57 13.16 -7.69 26.34
N GLY A 58 13.09 -6.49 26.95
CA GLY A 58 12.62 -5.26 26.29
C GLY A 58 13.40 -4.89 25.01
N PRO A 59 14.75 -4.98 24.98
CA PRO A 59 15.53 -4.69 23.77
C PRO A 59 15.15 -5.48 22.53
N LEU A 60 14.76 -6.75 22.68
CA LEU A 60 14.35 -7.59 21.56
C LEU A 60 13.08 -7.04 20.90
N LYS A 61 12.11 -6.62 21.71
CA LYS A 61 10.88 -5.97 21.25
C LYS A 61 11.17 -4.68 20.49
N SER A 62 12.03 -3.83 21.03
CA SER A 62 12.40 -2.55 20.42
C SER A 62 13.09 -2.71 19.05
N VAL A 63 13.96 -3.69 18.89
CA VAL A 63 14.64 -3.96 17.61
C VAL A 63 13.62 -4.25 16.50
N PHE A 64 12.67 -5.15 16.75
CA PHE A 64 11.64 -5.48 15.76
C PHE A 64 10.74 -4.27 15.45
N PHE A 65 10.41 -3.47 16.46
CA PHE A 65 9.61 -2.29 16.30
C PHE A 65 10.30 -1.19 15.45
N LEU A 66 11.58 -0.94 15.68
CA LEU A 66 12.37 0.00 14.88
C LEU A 66 12.49 -0.44 13.42
N MET A 67 12.72 -1.73 13.17
CA MET A 67 12.75 -2.31 11.82
C MET A 67 11.40 -2.10 11.10
N PHE A 68 10.30 -2.36 11.80
CA PHE A 68 8.95 -2.13 11.29
C PHE A 68 8.71 -0.67 10.92
N LEU A 69 8.98 0.26 11.84
CA LEU A 69 8.72 1.69 11.60
C LEU A 69 9.59 2.26 10.47
N PHE A 70 10.85 1.86 10.39
CA PHE A 70 11.71 2.23 9.27
C PHE A 70 11.13 1.73 7.94
N ALA A 71 10.67 0.47 7.88
CA ALA A 71 10.10 -0.11 6.67
C ALA A 71 8.80 0.58 6.25
N VAL A 72 7.92 0.91 7.21
CA VAL A 72 6.72 1.71 6.95
C VAL A 72 7.10 3.08 6.38
N GLY A 73 8.00 3.81 7.05
CA GLY A 73 8.49 5.11 6.57
C GLY A 73 9.05 5.02 5.15
N TYR A 74 9.92 4.04 4.91
CA TYR A 74 10.55 3.83 3.60
C TYR A 74 9.52 3.59 2.48
N SER A 75 8.49 2.78 2.73
CA SER A 75 7.46 2.46 1.74
C SER A 75 6.56 3.65 1.40
N VAL A 76 6.23 4.50 2.38
CA VAL A 76 5.30 5.63 2.19
C VAL A 76 6.01 6.96 1.90
N GLY A 77 7.34 7.02 2.08
CA GLY A 77 8.14 8.25 1.93
C GLY A 77 7.94 8.99 0.61
N PRO A 78 8.03 8.33 -0.56
CA PRO A 78 7.82 9.00 -1.85
C PRO A 78 6.45 9.67 -1.95
N GLN A 79 5.41 9.05 -1.42
CA GLN A 79 4.02 9.55 -1.48
C GLN A 79 3.76 10.67 -0.47
N PHE A 80 4.38 10.59 0.72
CA PHE A 80 4.32 11.65 1.71
C PHE A 80 4.87 12.97 1.15
N PHE A 81 6.09 12.94 0.60
CA PHE A 81 6.72 14.13 0.00
C PHE A 81 6.02 14.59 -1.29
N ARG A 82 5.34 13.69 -1.98
CA ARG A 82 4.48 14.05 -3.11
C ARG A 82 3.24 14.82 -2.66
N GLY A 83 2.61 14.42 -1.57
CA GLY A 83 1.46 15.11 -0.99
C GLY A 83 1.71 16.59 -0.71
N LEU A 84 2.99 16.96 -0.48
CA LEU A 84 3.41 18.36 -0.30
C LEU A 84 3.39 19.18 -1.60
N LYS A 85 3.23 18.58 -2.78
CA LYS A 85 3.11 19.30 -4.06
C LYS A 85 1.67 19.78 -4.30
N LYS A 86 1.49 20.78 -5.19
CA LYS A 86 0.19 21.40 -5.48
C LYS A 86 -0.94 20.41 -5.80
N GLU A 87 -0.65 19.35 -6.52
CA GLU A 87 -1.66 18.36 -6.94
C GLU A 87 -2.12 17.43 -5.80
N GLY A 88 -1.23 17.10 -4.86
CA GLY A 88 -1.55 16.28 -3.69
C GLY A 88 -2.04 17.08 -2.48
N LEU A 89 -1.87 18.40 -2.49
CA LEU A 89 -2.12 19.27 -1.34
C LEU A 89 -3.56 19.18 -0.78
N PRO A 90 -4.63 19.15 -1.60
CA PRO A 90 -5.99 19.01 -1.06
C PRO A 90 -6.19 17.69 -0.33
N GLN A 91 -5.65 16.57 -0.84
CA GLN A 91 -5.72 15.27 -0.20
C GLN A 91 -4.89 15.22 1.08
N MET A 92 -3.72 15.87 1.09
CA MET A 92 -2.86 15.99 2.26
C MET A 92 -3.54 16.81 3.36
N LEU A 93 -4.13 17.96 3.03
CA LEU A 93 -4.89 18.80 3.99
C LEU A 93 -6.10 18.04 4.55
N PHE A 94 -6.82 17.32 3.68
CA PHE A 94 -7.91 16.45 4.12
C PHE A 94 -7.41 15.42 5.14
N ALA A 95 -6.30 14.73 4.83
CA ALA A 95 -5.74 13.71 5.73
C ALA A 95 -5.27 14.32 7.05
N ALA A 96 -4.63 15.50 7.03
CA ALA A 96 -4.18 16.19 8.24
C ALA A 96 -5.36 16.54 9.15
N VAL A 97 -6.44 17.10 8.59
CA VAL A 97 -7.66 17.39 9.36
C VAL A 97 -8.33 16.11 9.88
N MET A 98 -8.37 15.06 9.03
CA MET A 98 -8.87 13.75 9.46
C MET A 98 -8.07 13.15 10.61
N CYS A 99 -6.74 13.26 10.59
CA CYS A 99 -5.89 12.80 11.70
C CYS A 99 -6.24 13.50 13.01
N VAL A 100 -6.54 14.80 12.97
CA VAL A 100 -6.99 15.54 14.16
C VAL A 100 -8.29 14.93 14.72
N PHE A 101 -9.28 14.64 13.88
CA PHE A 101 -10.51 13.97 14.35
C PHE A 101 -10.25 12.53 14.83
N CYS A 102 -9.37 11.80 14.18
CA CYS A 102 -8.95 10.46 14.58
C CYS A 102 -8.26 10.42 15.94
N LEU A 103 -7.62 11.52 16.35
CA LEU A 103 -7.00 11.67 17.67
C LEU A 103 -7.99 12.20 18.72
N ILE A 104 -8.74 13.25 18.37
CA ILE A 104 -9.65 13.93 19.31
C ILE A 104 -10.80 12.99 19.74
N ALA A 105 -11.40 12.25 18.78
CA ALA A 105 -12.56 11.41 19.10
C ALA A 105 -12.24 10.31 20.13
N PRO A 106 -11.21 9.45 19.95
CA PRO A 106 -10.82 8.48 20.98
C PRO A 106 -10.38 9.14 22.29
N PHE A 107 -9.66 10.27 22.23
CA PHE A 107 -9.20 11.00 23.41
C PHE A 107 -10.38 11.50 24.26
N LEU A 108 -11.36 12.18 23.65
CA LEU A 108 -12.54 12.67 24.37
C LEU A 108 -13.37 11.52 24.93
N LEU A 109 -13.54 10.44 24.19
CA LEU A 109 -14.26 9.25 24.63
C LEU A 109 -13.52 8.57 25.79
N ALA A 110 -12.20 8.43 25.73
CA ALA A 110 -11.39 7.88 26.81
C ALA A 110 -11.49 8.74 28.09
N LYS A 111 -11.42 10.06 27.94
CA LYS A 111 -11.58 11.00 29.07
C LYS A 111 -12.98 10.92 29.67
N LEU A 112 -14.03 10.82 28.85
CA LEU A 112 -15.42 10.67 29.33
C LEU A 112 -15.61 9.39 30.14
N MET A 113 -14.94 8.31 29.75
CA MET A 113 -15.03 7.02 30.44
C MET A 113 -14.05 6.88 31.61
N GLY A 114 -13.16 7.85 31.82
CA GLY A 114 -12.14 7.78 32.87
C GLY A 114 -11.04 6.76 32.61
N TYR A 115 -10.78 6.43 31.33
CA TYR A 115 -9.74 5.47 30.95
C TYR A 115 -8.36 6.03 31.26
N ASN A 116 -7.46 5.16 31.72
CA ASN A 116 -6.05 5.50 31.91
C ASN A 116 -5.30 5.61 30.55
N ALA A 117 -4.04 6.05 30.60
CA ALA A 117 -3.25 6.27 29.37
C ALA A 117 -3.06 4.98 28.54
N GLY A 118 -2.92 3.81 29.18
CA GLY A 118 -2.81 2.53 28.49
C GLY A 118 -4.10 2.13 27.77
N GLU A 119 -5.25 2.24 28.45
CA GLU A 119 -6.57 1.99 27.84
C GLU A 119 -6.86 2.96 26.69
N ALA A 120 -6.54 4.25 26.86
CA ALA A 120 -6.72 5.28 25.85
C ALA A 120 -5.82 5.03 24.62
N ALA A 121 -4.57 4.65 24.82
CA ALA A 121 -3.65 4.28 23.74
C ALA A 121 -4.11 3.03 22.98
N GLY A 122 -4.55 1.99 23.71
CA GLY A 122 -5.12 0.79 23.10
C GLY A 122 -6.41 1.06 22.33
N LEU A 123 -7.31 1.91 22.88
CA LEU A 123 -8.51 2.38 22.19
C LEU A 123 -8.19 3.09 20.89
N LEU A 124 -7.23 4.01 20.91
CA LEU A 124 -6.79 4.73 19.71
C LEU A 124 -6.16 3.76 18.68
N ALA A 125 -5.22 2.92 19.12
CA ALA A 125 -4.55 1.97 18.24
C ALA A 125 -5.54 1.02 17.56
N GLY A 126 -6.49 0.47 18.30
CA GLY A 126 -7.47 -0.47 17.78
C GLY A 126 -8.54 0.20 16.92
N SER A 127 -9.14 1.28 17.40
CA SER A 127 -10.19 1.99 16.65
C SER A 127 -9.68 2.58 15.34
N GLN A 128 -8.41 3.01 15.27
CA GLN A 128 -7.80 3.53 14.04
C GLN A 128 -7.04 2.47 13.24
N THR A 129 -7.05 1.18 13.67
CA THR A 129 -6.32 0.07 13.02
C THR A 129 -4.82 0.30 12.89
N MET A 130 -4.22 1.01 13.83
CA MET A 130 -2.82 1.44 13.78
C MET A 130 -2.00 0.82 14.92
N SER A 131 -1.50 -0.39 14.68
CA SER A 131 -0.71 -1.15 15.66
C SER A 131 0.60 -0.45 16.08
N ALA A 132 1.16 0.41 15.22
CA ALA A 132 2.36 1.20 15.50
C ALA A 132 2.20 2.10 16.74
N VAL A 133 0.97 2.54 17.00
CA VAL A 133 0.61 3.35 18.17
C VAL A 133 0.97 2.66 19.49
N LEU A 134 0.85 1.33 19.57
CA LEU A 134 1.15 0.57 20.79
C LEU A 134 2.60 0.76 21.25
N GLY A 135 3.56 0.64 20.31
CA GLY A 135 4.97 0.80 20.65
C GLY A 135 5.34 2.24 21.02
N VAL A 136 4.79 3.22 20.28
CA VAL A 136 5.03 4.63 20.58
C VAL A 136 4.43 4.99 21.96
N ALA A 137 3.22 4.50 22.25
CA ALA A 137 2.58 4.72 23.56
C ALA A 137 3.37 4.07 24.69
N GLU A 138 3.89 2.87 24.49
CA GLU A 138 4.74 2.19 25.47
C GLU A 138 6.02 2.97 25.75
N ASP A 139 6.73 3.43 24.70
CA ASP A 139 7.91 4.29 24.84
C ASP A 139 7.58 5.55 25.67
N THR A 140 6.42 6.14 25.42
CA THR A 140 5.98 7.36 26.11
C THR A 140 5.58 7.10 27.57
N ILE A 141 4.81 6.03 27.83
CA ILE A 141 4.47 5.62 29.21
C ILE A 141 5.74 5.32 30.00
N GLY A 142 6.74 4.69 29.36
CA GLY A 142 8.05 4.42 29.97
C GLY A 142 8.77 5.68 30.45
N GLN A 143 8.59 6.82 29.76
CA GLN A 143 9.19 8.11 30.09
C GLN A 143 8.40 8.95 31.11
N MET A 144 7.15 8.55 31.44
CA MET A 144 6.35 9.27 32.43
C MET A 144 6.99 9.21 33.82
N ASN A 145 6.85 10.30 34.57
CA ASN A 145 7.35 10.36 35.96
C ASN A 145 6.28 9.83 36.95
N ILE A 146 5.98 8.54 36.83
CA ILE A 146 5.06 7.78 37.68
C ILE A 146 5.74 6.51 38.19
N SER A 147 5.11 5.79 39.14
CA SER A 147 5.70 4.55 39.66
C SER A 147 5.84 3.47 38.58
N ASP A 148 6.84 2.61 38.69
CA ASP A 148 7.05 1.51 37.73
C ASP A 148 5.89 0.50 37.75
N THR A 149 5.20 0.39 38.88
CA THR A 149 3.98 -0.41 39.01
C THR A 149 2.84 0.14 38.16
N ASP A 150 2.63 1.47 38.17
CA ASP A 150 1.60 2.12 37.36
C ASP A 150 1.94 2.07 35.88
N LYS A 151 3.23 2.28 35.50
CA LYS A 151 3.68 2.10 34.13
C LYS A 151 3.36 0.70 33.61
N SER A 152 3.72 -0.32 34.40
CA SER A 152 3.49 -1.72 34.05
C SER A 152 1.99 -2.03 33.92
N ALA A 153 1.15 -1.49 34.81
CA ALA A 153 -0.29 -1.66 34.74
C ALA A 153 -0.87 -1.05 33.45
N MET A 154 -0.46 0.18 33.08
CA MET A 154 -0.89 0.86 31.85
C MET A 154 -0.44 0.10 30.60
N VAL A 155 0.81 -0.36 30.55
CA VAL A 155 1.34 -1.13 29.42
C VAL A 155 0.62 -2.47 29.27
N ASN A 156 0.28 -3.13 30.37
CA ASN A 156 -0.37 -4.44 30.36
C ASN A 156 -1.85 -4.39 29.93
N VAL A 157 -2.57 -3.31 30.19
CA VAL A 157 -3.98 -3.16 29.75
C VAL A 157 -4.11 -2.70 28.31
N MET A 158 -3.10 -2.05 27.77
CA MET A 158 -3.10 -1.51 26.39
C MET A 158 -3.40 -2.55 25.31
N PRO A 159 -2.83 -3.77 25.33
CA PRO A 159 -3.16 -4.83 24.35
C PRO A 159 -4.60 -5.32 24.46
N VAL A 160 -5.21 -5.30 25.66
CA VAL A 160 -6.63 -5.62 25.86
C VAL A 160 -7.50 -4.63 25.10
N ALA A 161 -7.28 -3.33 25.39
CA ALA A 161 -8.02 -2.26 24.74
C ALA A 161 -7.84 -2.29 23.21
N TYR A 162 -6.63 -2.54 22.74
CA TYR A 162 -6.34 -2.71 21.32
C TYR A 162 -7.12 -3.88 20.70
N ALA A 163 -7.02 -5.08 21.27
CA ALA A 163 -7.65 -6.28 20.70
C ALA A 163 -9.18 -6.13 20.59
N VAL A 164 -9.81 -5.61 21.62
CA VAL A 164 -11.27 -5.42 21.68
C VAL A 164 -11.72 -4.38 20.64
N THR A 165 -11.04 -3.25 20.55
CA THR A 165 -11.45 -2.14 19.68
C THR A 165 -11.05 -2.36 18.23
N TYR A 166 -9.99 -3.14 17.95
CA TYR A 166 -9.52 -3.47 16.61
C TYR A 166 -10.52 -4.30 15.81
N ILE A 167 -11.32 -5.14 16.47
CA ILE A 167 -12.35 -5.96 15.79
C ILE A 167 -13.32 -5.04 15.04
N PHE A 168 -13.90 -4.06 15.72
CA PHE A 168 -14.78 -3.09 15.07
C PHE A 168 -13.98 -2.08 14.24
N GLY A 169 -12.78 -1.71 14.68
CA GLY A 169 -11.84 -0.86 13.92
C GLY A 169 -11.66 -1.35 12.48
N THR A 170 -11.51 -2.65 12.27
CA THR A 170 -11.34 -3.26 10.95
C THR A 170 -12.67 -3.53 10.25
N ALA A 171 -13.53 -4.37 10.86
CA ALA A 171 -14.79 -4.78 10.25
C ALA A 171 -15.78 -3.62 10.09
N GLY A 172 -15.88 -2.78 11.13
CA GLY A 172 -16.74 -1.59 11.13
C GLY A 172 -16.28 -0.54 10.12
N SER A 173 -14.96 -0.32 9.96
CA SER A 173 -14.45 0.60 8.95
C SER A 173 -14.75 0.12 7.53
N ALA A 174 -14.51 -1.18 7.25
CA ALA A 174 -14.85 -1.76 5.97
C ALA A 174 -16.33 -1.60 5.65
N TRP A 175 -17.22 -1.93 6.60
CA TRP A 175 -18.65 -1.77 6.46
C TRP A 175 -19.08 -0.30 6.30
N LEU A 176 -18.55 0.61 7.14
CA LEU A 176 -18.90 2.03 7.08
C LEU A 176 -18.49 2.66 5.75
N VAL A 177 -17.29 2.36 5.23
CA VAL A 177 -16.80 2.97 3.99
C VAL A 177 -17.45 2.34 2.76
N SER A 178 -17.76 1.03 2.77
CA SER A 178 -18.31 0.33 1.61
C SER A 178 -19.84 0.35 1.52
N ASP A 179 -20.56 0.51 2.63
CA ASP A 179 -22.03 0.50 2.66
C ASP A 179 -22.62 1.86 3.08
N ILE A 180 -22.25 2.37 4.26
CA ILE A 180 -22.77 3.64 4.77
C ILE A 180 -22.22 4.83 3.97
N GLY A 181 -20.93 4.79 3.61
CA GLY A 181 -20.27 5.85 2.85
C GLY A 181 -20.98 6.16 1.53
N PRO A 182 -21.21 5.18 0.64
CA PRO A 182 -21.99 5.39 -0.58
C PRO A 182 -23.39 5.95 -0.32
N ARG A 183 -24.08 5.49 0.74
CA ARG A 183 -25.42 6.03 1.08
C ARG A 183 -25.37 7.52 1.44
N LEU A 184 -24.36 7.94 2.20
CA LEU A 184 -24.15 9.35 2.54
C LEU A 184 -23.76 10.20 1.33
N LEU A 185 -23.18 9.59 0.30
CA LEU A 185 -22.76 10.26 -0.93
C LEU A 185 -23.83 10.29 -2.03
N GLY A 186 -25.01 9.69 -1.82
CA GLY A 186 -26.11 9.70 -2.78
C GLY A 186 -26.55 8.32 -3.27
N GLY A 187 -26.03 7.27 -2.67
CA GLY A 187 -26.33 5.86 -2.96
C GLY A 187 -25.22 5.14 -3.71
N LEU A 188 -25.19 3.81 -3.57
CA LEU A 188 -24.17 2.98 -4.19
C LEU A 188 -24.17 3.07 -5.71
N ASP A 189 -25.37 3.08 -6.31
CA ASP A 189 -25.52 3.18 -7.78
C ASP A 189 -25.02 4.53 -8.30
N TYR A 190 -25.25 5.62 -7.55
CA TYR A 190 -24.69 6.93 -7.87
C TYR A 190 -23.16 6.91 -7.85
N VAL A 191 -22.56 6.32 -6.80
CA VAL A 191 -21.08 6.22 -6.70
C VAL A 191 -20.52 5.35 -7.82
N LYS A 192 -21.16 4.20 -8.14
CA LYS A 192 -20.78 3.35 -9.28
C LYS A 192 -20.82 4.10 -10.59
N LYS A 193 -21.90 4.87 -10.83
CA LYS A 193 -22.03 5.68 -12.03
C LYS A 193 -20.95 6.75 -12.09
N ALA A 194 -20.70 7.43 -10.97
CA ALA A 194 -19.65 8.43 -10.88
C ALA A 194 -18.24 7.82 -11.13
N CYS A 195 -17.95 6.62 -10.62
CA CYS A 195 -16.71 5.90 -10.94
C CYS A 195 -16.57 5.68 -12.44
N LYS A 196 -17.62 5.14 -13.08
CA LYS A 196 -17.64 4.90 -14.53
C LYS A 196 -17.43 6.19 -15.34
N GLU A 197 -18.10 7.28 -14.94
CA GLU A 197 -17.92 8.59 -15.58
C GLU A 197 -16.48 9.14 -15.42
N LEU A 198 -15.85 8.91 -14.27
CA LEU A 198 -14.48 9.32 -14.04
C LEU A 198 -13.51 8.46 -14.85
N GLU A 199 -13.70 7.15 -14.89
CA GLU A 199 -12.92 6.23 -15.72
C GLU A 199 -13.07 6.56 -17.20
N ALA A 200 -14.29 6.83 -17.67
CA ALA A 200 -14.54 7.26 -19.06
C ALA A 200 -13.86 8.58 -19.40
N LYS A 201 -13.79 9.54 -18.46
CA LYS A 201 -13.04 10.79 -18.65
C LYS A 201 -11.52 10.59 -18.61
N MET A 202 -11.06 9.55 -17.93
CA MET A 202 -9.65 9.17 -17.86
C MET A 202 -9.24 8.23 -19.00
N GLY A 203 -10.18 7.47 -19.57
CA GLY A 203 -10.03 6.67 -20.79
C GLY A 203 -10.10 7.53 -22.05
N ASN A 204 -9.58 7.05 -23.16
CA ASN A 204 -9.92 7.60 -24.48
C ASN A 204 -11.36 7.18 -24.82
N ASN A 205 -12.05 7.99 -25.64
CA ASN A 205 -13.42 7.69 -26.15
C ASN A 205 -13.49 6.48 -27.09
N ASP A 206 -12.56 5.54 -27.03
CA ASP A 206 -12.64 4.28 -27.76
C ASP A 206 -13.79 3.46 -27.16
N GLU A 207 -14.84 3.28 -27.92
CA GLU A 207 -16.09 2.56 -27.57
C GLU A 207 -15.86 1.11 -27.12
N SER A 208 -14.63 0.59 -27.23
CA SER A 208 -14.24 -0.77 -26.83
C SER A 208 -13.91 -0.91 -25.33
N GLU A 209 -13.73 0.18 -24.59
CA GLU A 209 -13.46 0.15 -23.15
C GLU A 209 -14.74 0.50 -22.36
N GLN A 210 -15.59 -0.48 -22.10
CA GLN A 210 -16.74 -0.27 -21.19
C GLN A 210 -16.19 0.03 -19.78
N PRO A 211 -16.54 1.20 -19.17
CA PRO A 211 -16.08 1.57 -17.83
C PRO A 211 -16.52 0.53 -16.78
N GLY A 212 -15.56 0.10 -15.94
CA GLY A 212 -15.82 -0.89 -14.89
C GLY A 212 -15.67 -2.35 -15.33
N PHE A 213 -15.28 -2.60 -16.58
CA PHE A 213 -14.88 -3.92 -17.04
C PHE A 213 -13.36 -4.00 -17.07
N MET A 214 -12.73 -4.72 -16.13
CA MET A 214 -11.36 -5.21 -16.29
C MET A 214 -11.46 -6.56 -16.98
N PRO A 215 -11.31 -6.64 -18.32
CA PRO A 215 -11.29 -7.94 -18.97
C PRO A 215 -10.06 -8.69 -18.48
N ALA A 216 -10.26 -9.96 -18.07
CA ALA A 216 -9.18 -10.91 -17.81
C ALA A 216 -8.26 -11.10 -19.03
N ALA A 217 -8.55 -10.43 -20.15
CA ALA A 217 -7.98 -10.53 -21.47
C ALA A 217 -6.95 -9.45 -21.82
N ARG A 218 -6.41 -8.68 -20.86
CA ARG A 218 -5.38 -7.63 -21.13
C ARG A 218 -3.90 -8.06 -21.11
N PRO A 219 -3.48 -9.34 -21.18
CA PRO A 219 -2.10 -9.66 -21.45
C PRO A 219 -1.74 -9.24 -22.88
N VAL A 220 -0.59 -8.61 -23.04
CA VAL A 220 0.06 -8.49 -24.34
C VAL A 220 0.31 -9.91 -24.85
N THR A 221 -0.14 -10.18 -26.04
CA THR A 221 -0.03 -11.49 -26.68
C THR A 221 0.81 -11.34 -27.94
N PHE A 222 1.62 -12.35 -28.22
CA PHE A 222 2.41 -12.48 -29.44
C PHE A 222 1.82 -13.60 -30.29
N ARG A 223 1.56 -13.34 -31.58
CA ARG A 223 1.06 -14.32 -32.54
C ARG A 223 1.77 -14.17 -33.86
N ALA A 224 2.02 -15.27 -34.52
CA ALA A 224 2.62 -15.31 -35.85
C ALA A 224 1.53 -15.49 -36.91
N TYR A 225 1.62 -14.71 -37.98
CA TYR A 225 0.69 -14.73 -39.10
C TYR A 225 1.45 -14.82 -40.41
N LYS A 226 0.91 -15.58 -41.38
CA LYS A 226 1.36 -15.57 -42.75
C LYS A 226 0.53 -14.57 -43.55
N ILE A 227 1.17 -13.56 -44.09
CA ILE A 227 0.50 -12.48 -44.83
C ILE A 227 -0.16 -13.06 -46.10
N SER A 228 -1.48 -12.96 -46.17
CA SER A 228 -2.26 -13.38 -47.35
C SER A 228 -3.12 -12.25 -47.95
N ASN A 229 -3.27 -11.12 -47.23
CA ASN A 229 -4.10 -10.01 -47.67
C ASN A 229 -3.51 -9.33 -48.90
N GLU A 230 -4.39 -9.04 -49.89
CA GLU A 230 -4.06 -8.37 -51.14
C GLU A 230 -3.45 -6.98 -51.00
N TRP A 231 -3.70 -6.30 -49.85
CA TRP A 231 -3.12 -5.00 -49.50
C TRP A 231 -1.58 -5.00 -49.53
N PHE A 232 -0.96 -6.17 -49.32
CA PHE A 232 0.50 -6.36 -49.30
C PHE A 232 1.09 -6.77 -50.69
N LYS A 233 0.28 -6.91 -51.74
CA LYS A 233 0.78 -7.32 -53.08
C LYS A 233 1.81 -6.36 -53.64
N GLU A 234 1.61 -5.05 -53.47
CA GLU A 234 2.53 -4.00 -53.92
C GLU A 234 3.69 -3.72 -52.96
N GLY A 235 3.75 -4.46 -51.83
CA GLY A 235 4.66 -4.19 -50.74
C GLY A 235 4.19 -3.04 -49.86
N LYS A 236 4.22 -3.25 -48.54
CA LYS A 236 3.91 -2.21 -47.53
C LYS A 236 4.99 -2.21 -46.47
N SER A 237 5.47 -1.04 -46.07
CA SER A 237 6.46 -0.98 -45.00
C SER A 237 5.82 -1.33 -43.65
N VAL A 238 6.65 -1.81 -42.72
CA VAL A 238 6.21 -2.06 -41.32
C VAL A 238 5.53 -0.81 -40.74
N LYS A 239 6.13 0.35 -40.95
CA LYS A 239 5.57 1.64 -40.48
C LYS A 239 4.17 1.89 -41.08
N GLN A 240 3.96 1.65 -42.35
CA GLN A 240 2.64 1.82 -42.99
C GLN A 240 1.60 0.84 -42.43
N LEU A 241 2.02 -0.38 -42.10
CA LEU A 241 1.16 -1.38 -41.48
C LEU A 241 0.74 -0.93 -40.06
N GLU A 242 1.68 -0.52 -39.25
CA GLU A 242 1.43 -0.08 -37.87
C GLU A 242 0.58 1.20 -37.83
N GLU A 243 0.86 2.18 -38.71
CA GLU A 243 0.05 3.39 -38.84
C GLU A 243 -1.38 3.08 -39.29
N TYR A 244 -1.56 2.13 -40.20
CA TYR A 244 -2.90 1.70 -40.63
C TYR A 244 -3.67 1.02 -39.51
N LEU A 245 -3.00 0.15 -38.74
CA LEU A 245 -3.62 -0.51 -37.56
C LEU A 245 -3.97 0.49 -36.46
N ASP A 246 -3.13 1.48 -36.25
CA ASP A 246 -3.35 2.55 -35.28
C ASP A 246 -4.56 3.42 -35.65
N GLN A 247 -4.75 3.74 -36.95
CA GLN A 247 -5.94 4.44 -37.44
C GLN A 247 -7.24 3.65 -37.21
N LEU A 248 -7.15 2.31 -37.20
CA LEU A 248 -8.27 1.43 -36.85
C LEU A 248 -8.48 1.26 -35.33
N GLY A 249 -7.72 1.99 -34.51
CA GLY A 249 -7.74 1.86 -33.03
C GLY A 249 -7.09 0.57 -32.52
N ARG A 250 -6.38 -0.17 -33.38
CA ARG A 250 -5.70 -1.43 -33.06
C ARG A 250 -4.20 -1.16 -32.90
N HIS A 251 -3.74 -0.88 -31.69
CA HIS A 251 -2.31 -0.70 -31.41
C HIS A 251 -1.60 -2.05 -31.42
N LEU A 252 -1.14 -2.47 -32.58
CA LEU A 252 -0.36 -3.68 -32.82
C LEU A 252 1.01 -3.29 -33.37
N PHE A 253 2.04 -4.05 -32.97
CA PHE A 253 3.41 -3.85 -33.39
C PHE A 253 3.97 -5.10 -34.07
N VAL A 254 4.82 -4.91 -35.09
CA VAL A 254 5.53 -6.00 -35.72
C VAL A 254 6.83 -6.25 -34.96
N GLU A 255 6.95 -7.43 -34.35
CA GLU A 255 8.10 -7.77 -33.50
C GLU A 255 9.17 -8.57 -34.25
N ARG A 256 8.77 -9.41 -35.21
CA ARG A 256 9.65 -10.26 -35.99
C ARG A 256 9.07 -10.56 -37.35
N VAL A 257 9.94 -10.75 -38.31
CA VAL A 257 9.54 -11.03 -39.70
C VAL A 257 10.39 -12.16 -40.26
N ARG A 258 9.76 -13.07 -41.00
CA ARG A 258 10.47 -14.03 -41.85
C ARG A 258 10.19 -13.73 -43.32
N ILE A 259 11.26 -13.46 -44.08
CA ILE A 259 11.23 -13.19 -45.51
C ILE A 259 12.08 -14.26 -46.20
N ASN A 260 11.52 -14.97 -47.18
CA ASN A 260 12.21 -16.04 -47.91
C ASN A 260 12.90 -17.07 -46.99
N ASN A 261 12.22 -17.51 -45.93
CA ASN A 261 12.72 -18.43 -44.91
C ASN A 261 13.89 -17.89 -44.06
N VAL A 262 14.18 -16.59 -44.09
CA VAL A 262 15.22 -15.97 -43.28
C VAL A 262 14.57 -15.05 -42.27
N LEU A 263 14.88 -15.25 -40.96
CA LEU A 263 14.48 -14.35 -39.90
C LEU A 263 15.19 -13.00 -40.05
N THR A 264 14.42 -11.93 -40.10
CA THR A 264 14.92 -10.58 -40.39
C THR A 264 14.53 -9.65 -39.26
N ASP A 265 15.48 -8.80 -38.85
CA ASP A 265 15.22 -7.76 -37.86
C ASP A 265 14.22 -6.73 -38.38
N VAL A 266 13.28 -6.36 -37.56
CA VAL A 266 12.24 -5.40 -37.92
C VAL A 266 12.82 -4.00 -37.95
N LYS A 267 12.61 -3.32 -39.10
CA LYS A 267 12.88 -1.88 -39.27
C LYS A 267 11.63 -1.20 -39.81
N PRO A 268 11.37 0.07 -39.44
CA PRO A 268 10.17 0.78 -39.90
C PRO A 268 10.00 0.83 -41.42
N ASP A 269 11.10 0.82 -42.18
CA ASP A 269 11.15 0.86 -43.63
C ASP A 269 11.20 -0.53 -44.31
N LEU A 270 11.24 -1.61 -43.51
CA LEU A 270 11.19 -2.98 -44.01
C LEU A 270 9.89 -3.22 -44.78
N VAL A 271 9.99 -3.64 -46.04
CA VAL A 271 8.82 -3.89 -46.89
C VAL A 271 8.35 -5.33 -46.73
N LEU A 272 7.06 -5.49 -46.45
CA LEU A 272 6.34 -6.75 -46.28
C LEU A 272 5.55 -7.05 -47.57
N HIS A 273 5.58 -8.30 -48.00
CA HIS A 273 4.84 -8.80 -49.15
C HIS A 273 3.94 -9.98 -48.76
N THR A 274 2.97 -10.28 -49.60
CA THR A 274 2.16 -11.49 -49.45
C THR A 274 3.07 -12.72 -49.41
N GLY A 275 2.83 -13.64 -48.48
CA GLY A 275 3.64 -14.84 -48.26
C GLY A 275 4.72 -14.67 -47.20
N ASN A 276 5.06 -13.45 -46.76
CA ASN A 276 5.93 -13.25 -45.60
C ASN A 276 5.22 -13.65 -44.31
N GLU A 277 5.98 -14.00 -43.28
CA GLU A 277 5.47 -14.33 -41.99
C GLU A 277 5.86 -13.23 -40.97
N VAL A 278 4.92 -12.80 -40.17
CA VAL A 278 5.12 -11.70 -39.22
C VAL A 278 4.61 -12.10 -37.83
N VAL A 279 5.34 -11.68 -36.82
CA VAL A 279 4.85 -11.74 -35.42
C VAL A 279 4.27 -10.39 -35.04
N LEU A 280 3.00 -10.40 -34.65
CA LEU A 280 2.33 -9.23 -34.11
C LEU A 280 2.26 -9.31 -32.59
N SER A 281 2.53 -8.20 -31.94
CA SER A 281 2.32 -8.01 -30.51
C SER A 281 1.26 -6.95 -30.25
N GLY A 282 0.52 -7.13 -29.17
CA GLY A 282 -0.47 -6.16 -28.74
C GLY A 282 -1.50 -6.77 -27.81
N ARG A 283 -2.60 -6.06 -27.59
CA ARG A 283 -3.71 -6.58 -26.77
C ARG A 283 -4.30 -7.82 -27.44
N ARG A 284 -4.61 -8.83 -26.62
CA ARG A 284 -5.14 -10.11 -27.07
C ARG A 284 -6.36 -9.96 -27.98
N GLU A 285 -7.30 -9.07 -27.64
CA GLU A 285 -8.51 -8.81 -28.42
C GLU A 285 -8.24 -8.29 -29.84
N PHE A 286 -7.12 -7.58 -30.04
CA PHE A 286 -6.72 -7.06 -31.35
C PHE A 286 -5.87 -8.05 -32.14
N VAL A 287 -5.09 -8.87 -31.44
CA VAL A 287 -4.22 -9.88 -32.05
C VAL A 287 -5.02 -11.10 -32.48
N ILE A 288 -6.05 -11.52 -31.72
CA ILE A 288 -6.88 -12.72 -31.96
C ILE A 288 -8.30 -12.35 -32.46
N GLY A 289 -8.50 -11.18 -33.02
CA GLY A 289 -9.81 -10.74 -33.52
C GLY A 289 -10.40 -11.68 -34.60
N GLU A 290 -11.75 -11.74 -34.71
CA GLU A 290 -12.49 -12.65 -35.61
C GLU A 290 -12.18 -12.44 -37.10
N GLU A 291 -11.63 -11.30 -37.48
CA GLU A 291 -11.15 -11.03 -38.84
C GLU A 291 -9.63 -11.00 -38.89
N ASN A 292 -9.01 -12.15 -39.17
CA ASN A 292 -7.58 -12.25 -39.50
C ASN A 292 -7.31 -11.63 -40.87
N TRP A 293 -7.55 -10.31 -40.97
CA TRP A 293 -7.38 -9.59 -42.23
C TRP A 293 -5.94 -9.63 -42.75
N ILE A 294 -4.94 -9.89 -41.88
CA ILE A 294 -3.54 -9.98 -42.27
C ILE A 294 -3.23 -11.33 -42.97
N GLY A 295 -3.86 -12.41 -42.48
CA GLY A 295 -3.68 -13.76 -42.99
C GLY A 295 -3.88 -14.83 -41.92
N ASP A 296 -3.50 -16.07 -42.27
CA ASP A 296 -3.68 -17.22 -41.37
C ASP A 296 -2.64 -17.24 -40.26
N GLU A 297 -3.08 -17.60 -39.03
CA GLU A 297 -2.17 -17.80 -37.91
C GLU A 297 -1.26 -18.99 -38.15
N VAL A 298 0.04 -18.82 -37.90
CA VAL A 298 1.07 -19.84 -38.06
C VAL A 298 1.61 -20.23 -36.71
N ASN A 299 1.62 -21.52 -36.40
CA ASN A 299 2.24 -22.03 -35.18
C ASN A 299 3.71 -22.36 -35.45
N ASP A 300 4.54 -21.31 -35.53
CA ASP A 300 5.99 -21.43 -35.77
C ASP A 300 6.77 -21.09 -34.50
N ILE A 301 7.35 -22.12 -33.89
CA ILE A 301 8.10 -21.98 -32.63
C ILE A 301 9.35 -21.12 -32.82
N GLU A 302 10.06 -21.25 -33.97
CA GLU A 302 11.29 -20.50 -34.22
C GLU A 302 11.02 -19.00 -34.45
N LEU A 303 9.91 -18.68 -35.09
CA LEU A 303 9.47 -17.30 -35.30
C LEU A 303 9.04 -16.64 -33.98
N LEU A 304 8.46 -17.40 -33.04
CA LEU A 304 8.01 -16.95 -31.74
C LEU A 304 9.11 -17.06 -30.65
N ASP A 305 10.24 -17.68 -30.94
CA ASP A 305 11.36 -17.83 -29.98
C ASP A 305 12.21 -16.56 -29.95
N PHE A 306 11.71 -15.53 -29.27
CA PHE A 306 12.44 -14.31 -28.94
C PHE A 306 12.24 -13.92 -27.47
N PRO A 307 13.25 -13.28 -26.85
CA PRO A 307 13.18 -12.94 -25.45
C PRO A 307 12.19 -11.79 -25.21
N ALA A 308 10.98 -12.13 -24.76
CA ALA A 308 10.05 -11.16 -24.19
C ALA A 308 10.34 -10.98 -22.69
N GLU A 309 10.24 -9.77 -22.20
CA GLU A 309 10.49 -9.43 -20.79
C GLU A 309 9.31 -8.65 -20.21
N THR A 310 8.97 -8.97 -18.97
CA THR A 310 8.14 -8.11 -18.14
C THR A 310 9.04 -7.48 -17.10
N LEU A 311 9.19 -6.16 -17.14
CA LEU A 311 10.15 -5.43 -16.32
C LEU A 311 9.46 -4.31 -15.54
N PRO A 312 9.48 -4.35 -14.20
CA PRO A 312 9.07 -3.21 -13.39
C PRO A 312 10.10 -2.07 -13.51
N VAL A 313 9.60 -0.86 -13.75
CA VAL A 313 10.41 0.34 -13.94
C VAL A 313 9.95 1.43 -12.97
N LEU A 314 10.86 1.89 -12.13
CA LEU A 314 10.62 3.01 -11.24
C LEU A 314 10.76 4.33 -12.01
N VAL A 315 9.67 5.10 -12.09
CA VAL A 315 9.68 6.40 -12.79
C VAL A 315 10.36 7.46 -11.93
N ILE A 316 11.49 7.96 -12.44
CA ILE A 316 12.29 9.00 -11.76
C ILE A 316 12.58 10.21 -12.65
N HIS A 317 12.57 10.05 -13.98
CA HIS A 317 12.90 11.13 -14.90
C HIS A 317 11.77 12.16 -14.93
N LYS A 318 12.11 13.41 -14.59
CA LYS A 318 11.17 14.52 -14.42
C LYS A 318 10.37 14.84 -15.68
N GLU A 319 10.90 14.49 -16.85
CA GLU A 319 10.28 14.73 -18.16
C GLU A 319 8.96 13.99 -18.30
N TYR A 320 8.86 12.78 -17.73
CA TYR A 320 7.67 11.91 -17.82
C TYR A 320 6.76 12.01 -16.59
N VAL A 321 7.23 12.64 -15.51
CA VAL A 321 6.44 12.89 -14.30
C VAL A 321 5.38 13.96 -14.58
N GLY A 322 4.12 13.68 -14.23
CA GLY A 322 2.98 14.56 -14.52
C GLY A 322 2.41 14.37 -15.93
N LYS A 323 3.00 13.51 -16.76
CA LYS A 323 2.46 13.16 -18.07
C LYS A 323 1.41 12.06 -17.97
N LYS A 324 0.50 12.04 -18.94
CA LYS A 324 -0.53 11.00 -19.05
C LYS A 324 0.02 9.75 -19.73
N ILE A 325 -0.57 8.58 -19.49
CA ILE A 325 -0.22 7.33 -20.15
C ILE A 325 -0.34 7.43 -21.68
N CYS A 326 -1.35 8.12 -22.22
CA CYS A 326 -1.47 8.34 -23.66
C CYS A 326 -0.27 9.10 -24.25
N TYR A 327 0.31 10.04 -23.51
CA TYR A 327 1.53 10.74 -23.95
C TYR A 327 2.73 9.78 -24.05
N LEU A 328 2.88 8.86 -23.07
CA LEU A 328 3.96 7.86 -23.14
C LEU A 328 3.80 6.92 -24.32
N ARG A 329 2.58 6.43 -24.57
CA ARG A 329 2.31 5.49 -25.68
C ARG A 329 2.74 6.04 -27.04
N ASN A 330 2.69 7.35 -27.21
CA ASN A 330 3.05 8.02 -28.47
C ASN A 330 4.55 8.35 -28.58
N GLN A 331 5.38 7.94 -27.61
CA GLN A 331 6.81 8.16 -27.65
C GLN A 331 7.52 7.04 -28.43
N SER A 332 8.53 7.38 -29.22
CA SER A 332 9.29 6.41 -30.04
C SER A 332 9.93 5.29 -29.22
N PHE A 333 10.34 5.57 -27.98
CA PHE A 333 10.93 4.55 -27.09
C PHE A 333 9.91 3.56 -26.52
N MET A 334 8.61 3.82 -26.65
CA MET A 334 7.53 2.90 -26.26
C MET A 334 7.04 2.01 -27.40
N HIS A 335 7.69 2.11 -28.58
CA HIS A 335 7.38 1.23 -29.70
C HIS A 335 7.59 -0.24 -29.30
N GLY A 336 6.59 -1.09 -29.52
CA GLY A 336 6.60 -2.50 -29.08
C GLY A 336 6.56 -2.72 -27.56
N VAL A 337 6.33 -1.67 -26.76
CA VAL A 337 6.29 -1.77 -25.30
C VAL A 337 4.92 -1.34 -24.77
N SER A 338 4.34 -2.18 -23.94
CA SER A 338 3.05 -1.92 -23.30
C SER A 338 3.19 -1.76 -21.77
N VAL A 339 2.38 -0.88 -21.19
CA VAL A 339 2.26 -0.75 -19.73
C VAL A 339 1.18 -1.73 -19.26
N LYS A 340 1.57 -2.78 -18.54
CA LYS A 340 0.69 -3.82 -18.00
C LYS A 340 -0.01 -3.38 -16.72
N SER A 341 0.74 -2.79 -15.79
CA SER A 341 0.23 -2.31 -14.53
C SER A 341 0.98 -1.07 -14.04
N ILE A 342 0.33 -0.28 -13.18
CA ILE A 342 0.93 0.84 -12.47
C ILE A 342 0.74 0.59 -10.99
N ARG A 343 1.84 0.55 -10.21
CA ARG A 343 1.77 0.48 -8.76
C ARG A 343 2.33 1.76 -8.15
N ARG A 344 1.56 2.32 -7.22
CA ARG A 344 1.88 3.55 -6.51
C ARG A 344 1.79 3.28 -5.02
N ALA A 345 2.92 3.36 -4.31
CA ALA A 345 3.01 2.94 -2.90
C ALA A 345 2.45 1.53 -2.64
N GLY A 346 2.71 0.57 -3.55
CA GLY A 346 2.20 -0.79 -3.44
C GLY A 346 0.72 -0.99 -3.83
N ILE A 347 -0.01 0.08 -4.15
CA ILE A 347 -1.41 0.03 -4.57
C ILE A 347 -1.50 0.10 -6.09
N ASN A 348 -2.33 -0.75 -6.69
CA ASN A 348 -2.60 -0.72 -8.12
C ASN A 348 -3.40 0.53 -8.49
N ILE A 349 -2.98 1.20 -9.55
CA ILE A 349 -3.64 2.36 -10.12
C ILE A 349 -4.19 1.97 -11.50
N PRO A 350 -5.41 2.41 -11.87
CA PRO A 350 -5.98 2.11 -13.18
C PRO A 350 -5.07 2.56 -14.33
N VAL A 351 -4.81 1.67 -15.30
CA VAL A 351 -3.98 1.98 -16.50
C VAL A 351 -4.89 2.52 -17.60
N LEU A 352 -5.30 3.77 -17.48
CA LEU A 352 -6.16 4.48 -18.45
C LEU A 352 -5.34 5.54 -19.22
N ALA A 353 -5.83 5.93 -20.40
CA ALA A 353 -5.14 6.91 -21.25
C ALA A 353 -4.83 8.23 -20.53
N ALA A 354 -5.75 8.70 -19.68
CA ALA A 354 -5.59 9.93 -18.91
C ALA A 354 -4.97 9.74 -17.52
N THR A 355 -4.59 8.51 -17.13
CA THR A 355 -3.88 8.28 -15.87
C THR A 355 -2.56 9.04 -15.88
N VAL A 356 -2.36 9.89 -14.87
CA VAL A 356 -1.15 10.68 -14.71
C VAL A 356 -0.10 9.87 -13.99
N ILE A 357 1.10 9.87 -14.54
CA ILE A 357 2.28 9.20 -13.99
C ILE A 357 2.98 10.10 -13.00
N ASP A 358 3.38 9.55 -11.87
CA ASP A 358 4.04 10.27 -10.82
C ASP A 358 5.46 9.75 -10.54
N SER A 359 6.27 10.60 -9.95
CA SER A 359 7.59 10.20 -9.48
C SER A 359 7.46 9.11 -8.40
N GLY A 360 8.14 8.00 -8.59
CA GLY A 360 8.06 6.85 -7.70
C GLY A 360 6.96 5.85 -8.05
N ASP A 361 6.23 6.06 -9.15
CA ASP A 361 5.37 5.02 -9.71
C ASP A 361 6.21 3.87 -10.27
N MET A 362 5.74 2.66 -10.05
CA MET A 362 6.31 1.45 -10.62
C MET A 362 5.46 1.04 -11.83
N LEU A 363 6.00 1.22 -13.03
CA LEU A 363 5.36 0.77 -14.27
C LEU A 363 5.85 -0.62 -14.62
N GLU A 364 4.95 -1.58 -14.78
CA GLU A 364 5.28 -2.91 -15.29
C GLU A 364 5.22 -2.89 -16.81
N LEU A 365 6.40 -2.82 -17.46
CA LEU A 365 6.52 -2.79 -18.91
C LEU A 365 6.61 -4.21 -19.47
N VAL A 366 5.95 -4.46 -20.60
CA VAL A 366 5.95 -5.77 -21.30
C VAL A 366 6.25 -5.53 -22.76
N GLY A 367 7.11 -6.34 -23.33
CA GLY A 367 7.48 -6.30 -24.75
C GLY A 367 8.76 -7.09 -25.02
N MET A 368 9.36 -6.88 -26.19
CA MET A 368 10.65 -7.45 -26.53
C MET A 368 11.74 -6.91 -25.59
N LYS A 369 12.61 -7.78 -25.09
CA LYS A 369 13.62 -7.43 -24.08
C LYS A 369 14.49 -6.22 -24.46
N SER A 370 14.87 -6.07 -25.73
CA SER A 370 15.64 -4.90 -26.21
C SER A 370 14.86 -3.60 -26.04
N GLU A 371 13.60 -3.59 -26.47
CA GLU A 371 12.74 -2.40 -26.46
C GLU A 371 12.30 -2.04 -25.04
N VAL A 372 11.94 -3.07 -24.23
CA VAL A 372 11.65 -2.87 -22.81
C VAL A 372 12.84 -2.24 -22.08
N ASN A 373 14.08 -2.66 -22.38
CA ASN A 373 15.27 -2.07 -21.77
C ASN A 373 15.48 -0.61 -22.19
N LYS A 374 15.27 -0.26 -23.46
CA LYS A 374 15.35 1.14 -23.92
C LYS A 374 14.29 1.99 -23.24
N ALA A 375 13.05 1.51 -23.20
CA ALA A 375 11.97 2.21 -22.52
C ALA A 375 12.25 2.38 -21.02
N ALA A 376 12.74 1.33 -20.37
CA ALA A 376 13.06 1.35 -18.95
C ALA A 376 14.13 2.40 -18.58
N THR A 377 15.23 2.46 -19.35
CA THR A 377 16.30 3.43 -19.10
C THR A 377 15.86 4.86 -19.40
N THR A 378 14.95 5.05 -20.36
CA THR A 378 14.39 6.36 -20.69
C THR A 378 13.38 6.86 -19.65
N LEU A 379 12.53 5.99 -19.13
CA LEU A 379 11.53 6.36 -18.11
C LEU A 379 12.13 6.53 -16.73
N GLY A 380 13.16 5.74 -16.42
CA GLY A 380 13.74 5.77 -15.10
C GLY A 380 14.68 4.63 -14.79
N TYR A 381 14.43 3.95 -13.68
CA TYR A 381 15.29 2.87 -13.20
C TYR A 381 14.60 1.50 -13.36
N PRO A 382 15.19 0.58 -14.15
CA PRO A 382 14.69 -0.80 -14.25
C PRO A 382 14.88 -1.53 -12.92
N ASP A 383 13.76 -1.85 -12.26
CA ASP A 383 13.78 -2.56 -10.98
C ASP A 383 13.87 -4.07 -11.19
N ARG A 384 15.02 -4.50 -11.69
CA ARG A 384 15.29 -5.93 -11.89
C ARG A 384 15.31 -6.64 -10.56
N PRO A 385 14.68 -7.81 -10.44
CA PRO A 385 14.72 -8.56 -9.20
C PRO A 385 16.19 -8.80 -8.81
N THR A 386 16.59 -8.24 -7.67
CA THR A 386 17.84 -8.56 -7.01
C THR A 386 17.53 -9.31 -5.74
N ASN A 387 18.28 -10.34 -5.47
CA ASN A 387 18.16 -11.14 -4.24
C ASN A 387 18.89 -10.49 -3.05
N GLN A 388 19.43 -9.28 -3.23
CA GLN A 388 20.24 -8.61 -2.20
C GLN A 388 19.59 -7.32 -1.74
N THR A 389 19.50 -7.18 -0.42
CA THR A 389 19.07 -5.96 0.26
C THR A 389 20.29 -5.21 0.76
N ASP A 390 20.30 -3.89 0.58
CA ASP A 390 21.34 -3.04 1.16
C ASP A 390 21.12 -2.89 2.68
N LEU A 391 21.66 -3.85 3.43
CA LEU A 391 21.57 -3.86 4.90
C LEU A 391 22.36 -2.72 5.54
N ILE A 392 23.41 -2.21 4.88
CA ILE A 392 24.16 -1.03 5.35
C ILE A 392 23.22 0.16 5.38
N PHE A 393 22.45 0.35 4.32
CA PHE A 393 21.47 1.42 4.19
C PHE A 393 20.37 1.32 5.26
N VAL A 394 19.83 0.12 5.50
CA VAL A 394 18.84 -0.11 6.55
C VAL A 394 19.43 0.20 7.94
N GLY A 395 20.61 -0.33 8.23
CA GLY A 395 21.26 -0.15 9.54
C GLY A 395 21.60 1.32 9.82
N ILE A 396 22.17 2.02 8.84
CA ILE A 396 22.48 3.45 8.97
C ILE A 396 21.18 4.25 9.11
N GLY A 397 20.13 3.92 8.35
CA GLY A 397 18.84 4.61 8.41
C GLY A 397 18.20 4.51 9.79
N ILE A 398 18.14 3.30 10.37
CA ILE A 398 17.59 3.08 11.71
C ILE A 398 18.46 3.77 12.76
N PHE A 399 19.79 3.67 12.66
CA PHE A 399 20.73 4.28 13.59
C PHE A 399 20.62 5.81 13.62
N LEU A 400 20.67 6.46 12.46
CA LEU A 400 20.52 7.92 12.34
C LEU A 400 19.13 8.37 12.80
N GLY A 401 18.09 7.61 12.44
CA GLY A 401 16.74 7.86 12.91
C GLY A 401 16.62 7.77 14.43
N GLY A 402 17.21 6.73 15.03
CA GLY A 402 17.26 6.56 16.48
C GLY A 402 17.94 7.73 17.19
N ILE A 403 19.09 8.20 16.67
CA ILE A 403 19.77 9.39 17.21
C ILE A 403 18.88 10.63 17.11
N LEU A 404 18.33 10.91 15.93
CA LEU A 404 17.46 12.06 15.74
C LEU A 404 16.23 12.01 16.65
N GLY A 405 15.64 10.82 16.84
CA GLY A 405 14.49 10.62 17.69
C GLY A 405 14.80 10.77 19.19
N SER A 406 16.02 10.44 19.61
CA SER A 406 16.46 10.57 21.00
C SER A 406 16.78 12.01 21.41
N LEU A 407 16.92 12.94 20.45
CA LEU A 407 17.16 14.34 20.73
C LEU A 407 15.91 14.98 21.33
N ALA A 408 16.01 15.46 22.55
CA ALA A 408 14.93 16.18 23.23
C ALA A 408 15.14 17.69 23.09
N ILE A 409 14.12 18.39 22.61
CA ILE A 409 14.05 19.85 22.58
C ILE A 409 13.23 20.29 23.79
N HIS A 410 13.79 21.12 24.66
CA HIS A 410 13.07 21.64 25.83
C HIS A 410 12.30 22.91 25.44
N PHE A 411 10.97 22.83 25.46
CA PHE A 411 10.11 23.98 25.24
C PHE A 411 9.29 24.28 26.49
N GLY A 412 9.53 25.43 27.13
CA GLY A 412 8.84 25.81 28.36
C GLY A 412 9.05 24.85 29.54
N GLY A 413 10.23 24.17 29.59
CA GLY A 413 10.55 23.21 30.65
C GLY A 413 10.03 21.77 30.42
N VAL A 414 9.38 21.52 29.29
CA VAL A 414 8.91 20.19 28.86
C VAL A 414 9.86 19.64 27.79
N PRO A 415 10.47 18.44 27.99
CA PRO A 415 11.25 17.80 26.96
C PRO A 415 10.31 17.26 25.87
N ILE A 416 10.45 17.73 24.65
CA ILE A 416 9.76 17.21 23.47
C ILE A 416 10.79 16.39 22.67
N SER A 417 10.59 15.07 22.59
CA SER A 417 11.41 14.18 21.77
C SER A 417 10.52 13.37 20.82
N LEU A 418 11.07 12.96 19.69
CA LEU A 418 10.37 12.09 18.74
C LEU A 418 10.39 10.61 19.15
N SER A 419 11.07 10.26 20.25
CA SER A 419 11.49 8.90 20.60
C SER A 419 12.34 8.22 19.50
N THR A 420 13.06 7.17 19.83
CA THR A 420 13.82 6.38 18.85
C THR A 420 12.94 5.82 17.75
N SER A 421 11.71 5.46 18.12
CA SER A 421 10.67 4.91 17.25
C SER A 421 10.19 5.91 16.19
N GLY A 422 9.83 7.12 16.62
CA GLY A 422 9.43 8.21 15.71
C GLY A 422 10.59 8.64 14.80
N GLY A 423 11.81 8.67 15.33
CA GLY A 423 13.01 8.93 14.54
C GLY A 423 13.25 7.89 13.45
N ALA A 424 13.09 6.60 13.74
CA ALA A 424 13.20 5.53 12.75
C ALA A 424 12.16 5.67 11.62
N LEU A 425 10.92 6.06 11.94
CA LEU A 425 9.88 6.34 10.95
C LEU A 425 10.27 7.51 10.04
N ILE A 426 10.74 8.63 10.61
CA ILE A 426 11.16 9.81 9.83
C ILE A 426 12.37 9.47 8.96
N ALA A 427 13.36 8.75 9.48
CA ALA A 427 14.48 8.29 8.68
C ALA A 427 13.99 7.41 7.51
N GLY A 428 13.10 6.47 7.76
CA GLY A 428 12.47 5.69 6.71
C GLY A 428 11.82 6.56 5.63
N LEU A 429 11.00 7.57 6.01
CA LEU A 429 10.37 8.52 5.09
C LEU A 429 11.40 9.24 4.20
N VAL A 430 12.45 9.78 4.80
CA VAL A 430 13.51 10.50 4.08
C VAL A 430 14.26 9.55 3.16
N PHE A 431 14.63 8.38 3.63
CA PHE A 431 15.37 7.38 2.86
C PHE A 431 14.54 6.82 1.70
N GLY A 432 13.26 6.55 1.90
CA GLY A 432 12.34 6.15 0.83
C GLY A 432 12.18 7.24 -0.23
N TRP A 433 12.09 8.51 0.19
CA TRP A 433 12.07 9.65 -0.72
C TRP A 433 13.39 9.81 -1.48
N LEU A 434 14.54 9.72 -0.81
CA LEU A 434 15.86 9.75 -1.45
C LEU A 434 15.98 8.64 -2.49
N ARG A 435 15.53 7.43 -2.17
CA ARG A 435 15.49 6.30 -3.12
C ARG A 435 14.68 6.64 -4.38
N SER A 436 13.53 7.31 -4.24
CA SER A 436 12.71 7.73 -5.38
C SER A 436 13.37 8.78 -6.27
N LYS A 437 14.42 9.46 -5.76
CA LYS A 437 15.23 10.45 -6.49
C LYS A 437 16.53 9.86 -7.04
N HIS A 438 17.15 8.99 -6.27
CA HIS A 438 18.44 8.35 -6.54
C HIS A 438 18.31 6.84 -6.43
N PRO A 439 17.87 6.14 -7.49
CA PRO A 439 17.54 4.71 -7.46
C PRO A 439 18.70 3.78 -7.12
N THR A 440 19.94 4.23 -7.32
CA THR A 440 21.14 3.48 -6.96
C THR A 440 21.45 3.54 -5.47
N PHE A 441 20.81 4.43 -4.72
CA PHE A 441 21.04 4.64 -3.31
C PHE A 441 20.10 3.76 -2.47
N GLY A 442 20.66 2.83 -1.72
CA GLY A 442 19.95 2.05 -0.73
C GLY A 442 18.80 1.19 -1.29
N ARG A 443 19.13 0.18 -2.09
CA ARG A 443 18.11 -0.70 -2.66
C ARG A 443 17.60 -1.70 -1.64
N ILE A 444 16.33 -1.56 -1.27
CA ILE A 444 15.59 -2.55 -0.50
C ILE A 444 14.50 -3.11 -1.43
N PRO A 445 14.63 -4.36 -1.91
CA PRO A 445 13.62 -5.01 -2.75
C PRO A 445 12.26 -5.09 -2.05
N GLU A 446 11.18 -5.06 -2.82
CA GLU A 446 9.81 -5.12 -2.27
C GLU A 446 9.57 -6.32 -1.32
N PRO A 447 10.06 -7.55 -1.63
CA PRO A 447 9.96 -8.67 -0.68
C PRO A 447 10.68 -8.40 0.65
N SER A 448 11.80 -7.69 0.63
CA SER A 448 12.56 -7.36 1.85
C SER A 448 11.86 -6.29 2.67
N VAL A 449 11.27 -5.26 2.03
CA VAL A 449 10.41 -4.28 2.70
C VAL A 449 9.22 -4.98 3.34
N TRP A 450 8.60 -5.93 2.62
CA TRP A 450 7.50 -6.72 3.14
C TRP A 450 7.90 -7.54 4.37
N ILE A 451 9.07 -8.19 4.35
CA ILE A 451 9.58 -8.94 5.51
C ILE A 451 9.83 -8.00 6.69
N LEU A 452 10.55 -6.89 6.50
CA LEU A 452 10.84 -5.93 7.56
C LEU A 452 9.56 -5.38 8.19
N ASN A 453 8.56 -5.08 7.37
CA ASN A 453 7.27 -4.56 7.80
C ASN A 453 6.46 -5.63 8.55
N ASN A 454 6.21 -6.77 7.91
CA ASN A 454 5.32 -7.79 8.47
C ASN A 454 5.98 -8.59 9.61
N LEU A 455 7.24 -8.99 9.45
CA LEU A 455 7.97 -9.69 10.50
C LEU A 455 8.23 -8.76 11.69
N GLY A 456 8.72 -7.54 11.43
CA GLY A 456 8.98 -6.55 12.47
C GLY A 456 7.74 -6.26 13.31
N LEU A 457 6.61 -5.95 12.66
CA LEU A 457 5.35 -5.70 13.35
C LEU A 457 4.86 -6.92 14.14
N ASN A 458 4.79 -8.09 13.49
CA ASN A 458 4.17 -9.25 14.13
C ASN A 458 5.06 -9.87 15.23
N MET A 459 6.39 -9.76 15.12
CA MET A 459 7.29 -10.13 16.23
C MET A 459 7.12 -9.18 17.42
N PHE A 460 7.04 -7.87 17.17
CA PHE A 460 6.71 -6.89 18.21
C PHE A 460 5.36 -7.23 18.89
N ILE A 461 4.32 -7.47 18.11
CA ILE A 461 2.98 -7.80 18.62
C ILE A 461 2.95 -9.15 19.37
N ALA A 462 3.73 -10.13 18.92
CA ALA A 462 3.88 -11.41 19.63
C ALA A 462 4.45 -11.19 21.04
N VAL A 463 5.51 -10.38 21.16
CA VAL A 463 6.11 -10.02 22.46
C VAL A 463 5.09 -9.28 23.33
N VAL A 464 4.38 -8.27 22.78
CA VAL A 464 3.32 -7.53 23.49
C VAL A 464 2.23 -8.48 24.00
N GLY A 465 1.77 -9.43 23.16
CA GLY A 465 0.78 -10.42 23.54
C GLY A 465 1.24 -11.34 24.67
N ILE A 466 2.46 -11.89 24.55
CA ILE A 466 3.03 -12.79 25.56
C ILE A 466 3.18 -12.05 26.91
N THR A 467 3.71 -10.84 26.90
CA THR A 467 3.91 -10.03 28.10
C THR A 467 2.59 -9.67 28.79
N ALA A 468 1.56 -9.31 28.00
CA ALA A 468 0.23 -8.96 28.52
C ALA A 468 -0.63 -10.17 28.91
N GLY A 469 -0.21 -11.39 28.53
CA GLY A 469 -1.01 -12.61 28.71
C GLY A 469 -1.60 -12.78 30.11
N PRO A 470 -0.83 -12.70 31.19
CA PRO A 470 -1.32 -12.93 32.55
C PRO A 470 -2.45 -11.99 32.99
N SER A 471 -2.43 -10.72 32.57
CA SER A 471 -3.41 -9.70 32.94
C SER A 471 -4.56 -9.55 31.94
N PHE A 472 -4.45 -10.15 30.75
CA PHE A 472 -5.40 -9.93 29.65
C PHE A 472 -6.83 -10.35 29.99
N VAL A 473 -7.03 -11.53 30.58
CA VAL A 473 -8.37 -12.06 30.91
C VAL A 473 -9.06 -11.19 31.95
N THR A 474 -8.31 -10.71 32.94
CA THR A 474 -8.83 -9.82 33.98
C THR A 474 -9.26 -8.48 33.38
N GLY A 475 -8.38 -7.84 32.60
CA GLY A 475 -8.72 -6.59 31.93
C GLY A 475 -9.91 -6.71 30.95
N LEU A 476 -10.02 -7.85 30.25
CA LEU A 476 -11.17 -8.08 29.36
C LEU A 476 -12.50 -8.18 30.14
N LYS A 477 -12.49 -8.77 31.33
CA LYS A 477 -13.69 -8.87 32.17
C LYS A 477 -14.09 -7.50 32.76
N GLU A 478 -13.14 -6.67 33.13
CA GLU A 478 -13.37 -5.39 33.78
C GLU A 478 -13.87 -4.31 32.80
N VAL A 479 -13.22 -4.17 31.64
CA VAL A 479 -13.47 -3.06 30.70
C VAL A 479 -13.87 -3.48 29.29
N GLY A 480 -13.89 -4.77 28.97
CA GLY A 480 -14.03 -5.28 27.61
C GLY A 480 -15.29 -4.80 26.87
N ILE A 481 -16.45 -4.83 27.51
CA ILE A 481 -17.73 -4.41 26.87
C ILE A 481 -17.74 -2.89 26.65
N SER A 482 -17.30 -2.09 27.63
CA SER A 482 -17.24 -0.64 27.47
C SER A 482 -16.26 -0.24 26.37
N LEU A 483 -15.07 -0.87 26.31
CA LEU A 483 -14.08 -0.66 25.27
C LEU A 483 -14.61 -1.01 23.88
N PHE A 484 -15.42 -2.08 23.73
CA PHE A 484 -16.00 -2.43 22.44
C PHE A 484 -16.96 -1.35 21.93
N ILE A 485 -17.88 -0.88 22.80
CA ILE A 485 -18.86 0.18 22.45
C ILE A 485 -18.14 1.49 22.14
N ILE A 486 -17.23 1.89 23.00
CA ILE A 486 -16.45 3.12 22.84
C ILE A 486 -15.54 3.04 21.62
N GLY A 487 -14.94 1.88 21.36
CA GLY A 487 -14.16 1.62 20.15
C GLY A 487 -14.98 1.73 18.88
N ALA A 488 -16.23 1.25 18.90
CA ALA A 488 -17.15 1.41 17.78
C ALA A 488 -17.47 2.90 17.52
N LEU A 489 -17.69 3.69 18.55
CA LEU A 489 -17.89 5.14 18.43
C LEU A 489 -16.62 5.85 17.94
N ALA A 490 -15.46 5.54 18.53
CA ALA A 490 -14.15 6.09 18.16
C ALA A 490 -13.77 5.77 16.71
N THR A 491 -14.25 4.65 16.17
CA THR A 491 -14.12 4.28 14.78
C THR A 491 -15.08 5.05 13.87
N SER A 492 -16.36 5.10 14.26
CA SER A 492 -17.44 5.58 13.39
C SER A 492 -17.45 7.10 13.25
N ILE A 493 -17.21 7.83 14.34
CA ILE A 493 -17.27 9.29 14.34
C ILE A 493 -16.31 9.92 13.32
N PRO A 494 -14.99 9.63 13.33
CA PRO A 494 -14.08 10.20 12.35
C PRO A 494 -14.41 9.80 10.92
N LEU A 495 -14.86 8.56 10.66
CA LEU A 495 -15.21 8.10 9.33
C LEU A 495 -16.39 8.87 8.74
N ILE A 496 -17.46 9.05 9.52
CA ILE A 496 -18.64 9.81 9.10
C ILE A 496 -18.26 11.26 8.82
N ILE A 497 -17.51 11.89 9.75
CA ILE A 497 -17.00 13.26 9.55
C ILE A 497 -16.18 13.36 8.27
N GLY A 498 -15.28 12.40 8.03
CA GLY A 498 -14.44 12.38 6.84
C GLY A 498 -15.23 12.29 5.55
N ILE A 499 -16.23 11.41 5.47
CA ILE A 499 -17.11 11.29 4.30
C ILE A 499 -17.85 12.59 4.03
N LEU A 500 -18.44 13.18 5.08
CA LEU A 500 -19.15 14.46 4.95
C LEU A 500 -18.21 15.62 4.59
N MET A 501 -17.05 15.69 5.21
CA MET A 501 -16.03 16.70 4.93
C MET A 501 -15.52 16.59 3.48
N GLY A 502 -15.23 15.38 3.00
CA GLY A 502 -14.82 15.15 1.62
C GLY A 502 -15.87 15.61 0.62
N ARG A 503 -17.16 15.35 0.92
CA ARG A 503 -18.28 15.77 0.06
C ARG A 503 -18.54 17.28 0.09
N TYR A 504 -18.67 17.87 1.28
CA TYR A 504 -19.20 19.23 1.42
C TYR A 504 -18.10 20.31 1.51
N VAL A 505 -16.97 20.00 2.14
CA VAL A 505 -15.87 20.97 2.36
C VAL A 505 -14.87 20.89 1.21
N PHE A 506 -14.30 19.72 0.97
CA PHE A 506 -13.28 19.52 -0.07
C PHE A 506 -13.90 19.30 -1.47
N LYS A 507 -15.18 18.96 -1.55
CA LYS A 507 -15.91 18.72 -2.80
C LYS A 507 -15.22 17.69 -3.70
N PHE A 508 -14.62 16.66 -3.09
CA PHE A 508 -14.00 15.58 -3.81
C PHE A 508 -15.02 14.73 -4.55
N HIS A 509 -14.57 14.12 -5.63
CA HIS A 509 -15.33 13.08 -6.32
C HIS A 509 -15.73 11.97 -5.33
N PRO A 510 -16.93 11.39 -5.41
CA PRO A 510 -17.41 10.40 -4.43
C PRO A 510 -16.44 9.24 -4.18
N ALA A 511 -15.89 8.65 -5.25
CA ALA A 511 -14.91 7.56 -5.13
C ALA A 511 -13.63 8.02 -4.42
N ILE A 512 -13.11 9.22 -4.77
CA ILE A 512 -11.93 9.80 -4.14
C ILE A 512 -12.19 10.11 -2.67
N THR A 513 -13.39 10.59 -2.31
CA THR A 513 -13.78 10.82 -0.92
C THR A 513 -13.67 9.54 -0.08
N LEU A 514 -14.21 8.42 -0.59
CA LEU A 514 -14.14 7.13 0.10
C LEU A 514 -12.69 6.64 0.24
N GLY A 515 -11.91 6.76 -0.83
CA GLY A 515 -10.48 6.44 -0.81
C GLY A 515 -9.68 7.30 0.17
N CYS A 516 -9.88 8.62 0.16
CA CYS A 516 -9.24 9.55 1.09
C CYS A 516 -9.61 9.24 2.55
N THR A 517 -10.89 8.90 2.81
CA THR A 517 -11.36 8.55 4.16
C THR A 517 -10.73 7.26 4.65
N ALA A 518 -10.65 6.22 3.80
CA ALA A 518 -9.98 4.96 4.12
C ALA A 518 -8.47 5.17 4.33
N GLY A 519 -7.81 5.94 3.46
CA GLY A 519 -6.38 6.22 3.52
C GLY A 519 -5.96 6.97 4.76
N SER A 520 -6.67 8.05 5.12
CA SER A 520 -6.35 8.86 6.32
C SER A 520 -6.37 8.05 7.63
N ARG A 521 -7.06 6.93 7.65
CA ARG A 521 -7.13 5.99 8.78
C ARG A 521 -6.28 4.75 8.58
N THR A 522 -5.45 4.72 7.54
CA THR A 522 -4.52 3.62 7.26
C THR A 522 -5.18 2.23 7.09
N THR A 523 -6.48 2.18 6.75
CA THR A 523 -7.22 0.93 6.64
C THR A 523 -7.32 0.43 5.20
N THR A 524 -6.45 -0.51 4.83
CA THR A 524 -6.49 -1.20 3.52
C THR A 524 -7.71 -2.10 3.38
N ALA A 525 -8.22 -2.64 4.48
CA ALA A 525 -9.45 -3.44 4.47
C ALA A 525 -10.67 -2.63 4.02
N ALA A 526 -10.77 -1.35 4.41
CA ALA A 526 -11.84 -0.47 3.95
C ALA A 526 -11.67 -0.08 2.48
N LEU A 527 -10.43 0.10 2.00
CA LEU A 527 -10.17 0.34 0.57
C LEU A 527 -10.64 -0.86 -0.27
N GLY A 528 -10.18 -2.07 0.05
CA GLY A 528 -10.60 -3.26 -0.68
C GLY A 528 -12.12 -3.48 -0.66
N ALA A 529 -12.76 -3.25 0.50
CA ALA A 529 -14.21 -3.39 0.62
C ALA A 529 -14.98 -2.37 -0.24
N VAL A 530 -14.50 -1.13 -0.37
CA VAL A 530 -15.16 -0.14 -1.22
C VAL A 530 -14.88 -0.40 -2.70
N GLU A 531 -13.69 -0.82 -3.08
CA GLU A 531 -13.36 -1.22 -4.45
C GLU A 531 -14.23 -2.38 -4.93
N ASP A 532 -14.39 -3.41 -4.09
CA ASP A 532 -15.32 -4.53 -4.35
C ASP A 532 -16.77 -4.05 -4.48
N ALA A 533 -17.22 -3.14 -3.61
CA ALA A 533 -18.59 -2.65 -3.61
C ALA A 533 -18.91 -1.80 -4.85
N VAL A 534 -17.98 -0.94 -5.28
CA VAL A 534 -18.17 -0.07 -6.45
C VAL A 534 -17.78 -0.75 -7.77
N GLY A 535 -16.98 -1.83 -7.72
CA GLY A 535 -16.45 -2.55 -8.87
C GLY A 535 -15.40 -1.74 -9.65
N SER A 536 -14.57 -0.94 -8.97
CA SER A 536 -13.59 -0.03 -9.58
C SER A 536 -12.43 0.24 -8.64
N GLU A 537 -11.20 0.38 -9.18
CA GLU A 537 -10.00 0.79 -8.45
C GLU A 537 -9.89 2.33 -8.29
N THR A 538 -10.86 3.09 -8.74
CA THR A 538 -10.85 4.56 -8.66
C THR A 538 -10.66 5.11 -7.22
N PRO A 539 -11.20 4.48 -6.16
CA PRO A 539 -10.94 4.91 -4.78
C PRO A 539 -9.45 4.95 -4.41
N ALA A 540 -8.61 4.08 -5.00
CA ALA A 540 -7.16 4.07 -4.76
C ALA A 540 -6.48 5.40 -5.10
N LEU A 541 -7.02 6.19 -6.03
CA LEU A 541 -6.48 7.51 -6.39
C LEU A 541 -6.51 8.50 -5.21
N GLY A 542 -7.51 8.38 -4.34
CA GLY A 542 -7.60 9.19 -3.11
C GLY A 542 -6.81 8.59 -1.95
N TYR A 543 -6.65 7.27 -1.94
CA TYR A 543 -6.06 6.52 -0.82
C TYR A 543 -4.56 6.79 -0.63
N THR A 544 -3.77 6.77 -1.71
CA THR A 544 -2.31 6.69 -1.63
C THR A 544 -1.64 7.83 -0.87
N VAL A 545 -2.01 9.08 -1.16
CA VAL A 545 -1.46 10.27 -0.48
C VAL A 545 -1.95 10.34 0.96
N THR A 546 -3.25 10.12 1.16
CA THR A 546 -3.87 10.20 2.49
C THR A 546 -3.40 9.09 3.42
N TYR A 547 -3.09 7.90 2.89
CA TYR A 547 -2.48 6.80 3.62
C TYR A 547 -1.08 7.15 4.12
N ALA A 548 -0.24 7.75 3.28
CA ALA A 548 1.10 8.15 3.66
C ALA A 548 1.08 9.23 4.76
N VAL A 549 0.20 10.23 4.62
CA VAL A 549 0.03 11.30 5.61
C VAL A 549 -0.57 10.74 6.92
N GLY A 550 -1.59 9.88 6.83
CA GLY A 550 -2.22 9.23 7.96
C GLY A 550 -1.25 8.41 8.80
N ASN A 551 -0.46 7.53 8.15
CA ASN A 551 0.59 6.76 8.83
C ASN A 551 1.58 7.66 9.57
N THR A 552 2.03 8.71 8.92
CA THR A 552 3.04 9.61 9.51
C THR A 552 2.47 10.40 10.68
N LEU A 553 1.35 11.09 10.45
CA LEU A 553 0.81 12.00 11.46
C LEU A 553 0.21 11.27 12.67
N LEU A 554 -0.52 10.17 12.48
CA LEU A 554 -1.11 9.44 13.61
C LEU A 554 -0.05 8.79 14.50
N ILE A 555 1.05 8.28 13.93
CA ILE A 555 2.15 7.73 14.71
C ILE A 555 2.87 8.84 15.49
N LEU A 556 3.23 9.96 14.82
CA LEU A 556 3.97 11.05 15.44
C LEU A 556 3.15 11.85 16.46
N SER A 557 1.84 12.00 16.25
CA SER A 557 0.99 12.82 17.13
C SER A 557 0.84 12.25 18.54
N LEU A 558 0.99 10.93 18.71
CA LEU A 558 0.91 10.28 20.01
C LEU A 558 2.01 10.70 20.95
N ILE A 559 3.18 10.97 20.44
CA ILE A 559 4.35 11.43 21.20
C ILE A 559 4.00 12.70 22.00
N HIS A 560 3.09 13.53 21.46
CA HIS A 560 2.72 14.81 22.07
C HIS A 560 1.44 14.78 22.93
N ILE A 561 0.54 13.80 22.75
CA ILE A 561 -0.74 13.75 23.48
C ILE A 561 -0.59 13.20 24.91
N SER A 562 0.40 12.37 25.15
CA SER A 562 0.65 11.76 26.47
C SER A 562 1.38 12.68 27.45
N GLU A 563 2.01 13.77 27.02
CA GLU A 563 2.69 14.73 27.89
C GLU A 563 1.77 15.66 28.73
N PRO A 564 0.62 16.18 28.23
CA PRO A 564 -0.23 17.07 29.02
C PRO A 564 -0.95 16.40 30.19
N THR A 565 -1.17 15.09 30.13
CA THR A 565 -1.88 14.37 31.21
C THR A 565 -1.06 14.20 32.48
N SER A 566 0.28 14.28 32.40
CA SER A 566 1.15 14.20 33.59
C SER A 566 1.04 15.41 34.51
N ARG A 567 0.57 16.58 34.02
CA ARG A 567 0.38 17.78 34.84
C ARG A 567 -0.95 17.83 35.65
N SER A 568 -1.96 17.08 35.24
CA SER A 568 -3.27 17.09 35.94
C SER A 568 -3.34 16.15 37.13
N TYR A 569 -2.39 15.25 37.35
CA TYR A 569 -2.33 14.33 38.47
C TYR A 569 -1.49 14.84 39.66
N ILE A 570 -0.84 16.03 39.55
CA ILE A 570 0.01 16.59 40.62
C ILE A 570 -0.77 17.57 41.54
N SER A 571 -2.07 17.78 41.31
CA SER A 571 -2.86 18.62 42.17
C SER A 571 -4.10 17.89 42.70
N TYR A 572 -3.88 16.92 43.60
CA TYR A 572 -4.76 16.57 44.70
C TYR A 572 -3.99 15.76 45.74
#